data_db347b76d3794f56157d54dffa5f7358
#
_entry.id   db347b76d3794f56157d54dffa5f7358
#
_cell.length_a   1.000
_cell.length_b   1.000
_cell.length_c   1.000
_cell.angle_alpha   90.00
_cell.angle_beta   90.00
_cell.angle_gamma   90.00
#
_symmetry.space_group_name_H-M   'P 1'
#
loop_
_entity.id
_entity.type
_entity.pdbx_description
1 polymer ?
#
loop_
_entity_poly.entity_id
_entity_poly.type
_entity_poly.pdbx_seq_one_letter_code
_entity_poly.pdbx_strand_id
1 'polypeptide(L)'
;MKYDCGFEKGNNWFRYRTGGIIINNNKMLFVKSTIGDYFYMVGGGVQLGETSETCIEREIYEETGMHTCVERLAVICENFFKGVGGAIDGLDCHTIEFYYYMKVLDEDLKLCKNKTDDGEQLVWMPLEEIASKEIKPAFLKENISNVINEKNIIHIIEERDR
;
A
#
# COMPACT_ATOMS: atom_id res chain seq x y z
N MET A 1 17.45 -1.94 16.84
CA MET A 1 16.60 -0.84 16.40
C MET A 1 16.47 -0.95 14.89
N LYS A 2 15.25 -0.98 14.39
CA LYS A 2 14.98 -1.11 12.95
C LYS A 2 14.70 0.28 12.40
N TYR A 3 15.36 0.66 11.33
CA TYR A 3 15.20 1.96 10.68
C TYR A 3 14.61 1.76 9.29
N ASP A 4 13.61 2.52 8.95
CA ASP A 4 13.05 2.57 7.60
C ASP A 4 14.07 3.13 6.59
N CYS A 5 14.02 2.63 5.37
CA CYS A 5 14.76 3.18 4.24
C CYS A 5 14.12 4.51 3.82
N GLY A 6 14.48 5.56 4.51
CA GLY A 6 13.97 6.90 4.27
C GLY A 6 14.77 7.96 4.99
N PHE A 7 14.54 9.20 4.65
CA PHE A 7 15.17 10.34 5.29
C PHE A 7 14.32 11.60 5.13
N GLU A 8 14.58 12.56 6.01
CA GLU A 8 14.06 13.91 5.92
C GLU A 8 15.23 14.89 5.80
N LYS A 9 15.12 15.85 4.89
CA LYS A 9 16.10 16.92 4.71
C LYS A 9 15.42 18.23 4.35
N GLY A 10 15.44 19.17 5.27
CA GLY A 10 14.71 20.45 5.12
C GLY A 10 13.21 20.19 5.00
N ASN A 11 12.60 20.66 3.92
CA ASN A 11 11.19 20.43 3.63
C ASN A 11 10.91 19.18 2.79
N ASN A 12 11.92 18.34 2.57
CA ASN A 12 11.79 17.15 1.72
C ASN A 12 11.77 15.89 2.58
N TRP A 13 10.91 14.94 2.22
CA TRP A 13 10.79 13.64 2.83
C TRP A 13 10.83 12.55 1.77
N PHE A 14 11.71 11.56 1.98
CA PHE A 14 11.84 10.40 1.10
C PHE A 14 11.56 9.12 1.87
N ARG A 15 10.87 8.16 1.23
CA ARG A 15 10.67 6.84 1.80
C ARG A 15 10.58 5.76 0.71
N TYR A 16 11.24 4.63 0.95
CA TYR A 16 11.01 3.39 0.23
C TYR A 16 9.97 2.57 0.98
N ARG A 17 8.90 2.20 0.29
CA ARG A 17 7.80 1.46 0.91
C ARG A 17 7.21 0.38 0.00
N THR A 18 6.39 -0.49 0.59
CA THR A 18 5.65 -1.53 -0.11
C THR A 18 4.15 -1.41 0.15
N GLY A 19 3.36 -1.98 -0.77
CA GLY A 19 1.93 -2.17 -0.58
C GLY A 19 1.49 -3.53 -1.13
N GLY A 20 0.49 -4.12 -0.50
CA GLY A 20 -0.06 -5.41 -0.88
C GLY A 20 -1.38 -5.29 -1.64
N ILE A 21 -1.46 -5.92 -2.80
CA ILE A 21 -2.68 -6.10 -3.56
C ILE A 21 -3.24 -7.46 -3.19
N ILE A 22 -4.24 -7.48 -2.32
CA ILE A 22 -4.85 -8.68 -1.76
C ILE A 22 -6.28 -8.76 -2.27
N ILE A 23 -6.55 -9.73 -3.14
CA ILE A 23 -7.87 -9.90 -3.76
C ILE A 23 -8.44 -11.26 -3.38
N ASN A 24 -9.67 -11.27 -2.92
CA ASN A 24 -10.45 -12.45 -2.63
C ASN A 24 -11.93 -12.24 -2.96
N ASN A 25 -12.55 -13.20 -3.63
CA ASN A 25 -13.98 -13.16 -3.99
C ASN A 25 -14.42 -11.83 -4.64
N ASN A 26 -13.67 -11.36 -5.63
CA ASN A 26 -13.91 -10.10 -6.35
C ASN A 26 -13.89 -8.84 -5.46
N LYS A 27 -13.21 -8.90 -4.33
CA LYS A 27 -12.98 -7.78 -3.42
C LYS A 27 -11.49 -7.61 -3.16
N MET A 28 -11.05 -6.37 -3.00
CA MET A 28 -9.68 -6.02 -2.62
C MET A 28 -9.66 -5.44 -1.21
N LEU A 29 -8.63 -5.82 -0.44
CA LEU A 29 -8.43 -5.32 0.91
C LEU A 29 -7.79 -3.93 0.90
N PHE A 30 -8.40 -3.01 1.63
CA PHE A 30 -7.91 -1.65 1.86
C PHE A 30 -7.90 -1.29 3.34
N VAL A 31 -7.10 -0.30 3.66
CA VAL A 31 -7.16 0.44 4.93
C VAL A 31 -7.94 1.73 4.68
N LYS A 32 -8.91 2.04 5.53
CA LYS A 32 -9.60 3.34 5.52
C LYS A 32 -8.82 4.31 6.40
N SER A 33 -8.35 5.41 5.80
CA SER A 33 -7.61 6.45 6.52
C SER A 33 -8.46 7.10 7.62
N THR A 34 -7.81 7.43 8.73
CA THR A 34 -8.39 8.25 9.82
C THR A 34 -8.08 9.74 9.66
N ILE A 35 -7.16 10.09 8.74
CA ILE A 35 -6.74 11.47 8.49
C ILE A 35 -7.63 12.15 7.45
N GLY A 36 -8.22 11.37 6.54
CA GLY A 36 -9.08 11.86 5.46
C GLY A 36 -10.01 10.80 4.91
N ASP A 37 -10.92 11.18 4.02
CA ASP A 37 -11.87 10.26 3.41
C ASP A 37 -11.26 9.58 2.17
N TYR A 38 -10.23 8.78 2.39
CA TYR A 38 -9.57 7.99 1.36
C TYR A 38 -9.17 6.60 1.87
N PHE A 39 -8.86 5.72 0.92
CA PHE A 39 -8.40 4.37 1.17
C PHE A 39 -6.98 4.17 0.61
N TYR A 40 -6.24 3.26 1.19
CA TYR A 40 -4.92 2.87 0.69
C TYR A 40 -4.66 1.38 0.95
N MET A 41 -3.67 0.82 0.26
CA MET A 41 -3.33 -0.60 0.39
C MET A 41 -2.54 -0.85 1.68
N VAL A 42 -2.77 -2.00 2.29
CA VAL A 42 -1.96 -2.47 3.43
C VAL A 42 -0.49 -2.48 3.04
N GLY A 43 0.37 -1.99 3.90
CA GLY A 43 1.81 -1.97 3.68
C GLY A 43 2.52 -0.94 4.53
N GLY A 44 3.83 -0.82 4.33
CA GLY A 44 4.65 0.07 5.13
C GLY A 44 6.04 0.32 4.58
N GLY A 45 6.91 0.88 5.41
CA GLY A 45 8.28 1.20 5.03
C GLY A 45 9.17 -0.01 5.05
N VAL A 46 10.00 -0.14 4.02
CA VAL A 46 11.06 -1.13 3.97
C VAL A 46 12.14 -0.75 4.99
N GLN A 47 12.54 -1.68 5.83
CA GLN A 47 13.58 -1.46 6.84
C GLN A 47 14.98 -1.72 6.25
N LEU A 48 15.99 -1.06 6.80
CA LEU A 48 17.38 -1.30 6.39
C LEU A 48 17.76 -2.78 6.61
N GLY A 49 18.24 -3.42 5.54
CA GLY A 49 18.60 -4.84 5.54
C GLY A 49 17.44 -5.80 5.29
N GLU A 50 16.22 -5.29 5.07
CA GLU A 50 15.03 -6.06 4.70
C GLU A 50 14.82 -6.00 3.19
N THR A 51 14.38 -7.10 2.57
CA THR A 51 13.90 -7.04 1.19
C THR A 51 12.47 -6.50 1.16
N SER A 52 12.05 -5.90 0.05
CA SER A 52 10.68 -5.42 -0.09
C SER A 52 9.62 -6.54 -0.04
N GLU A 53 9.97 -7.75 -0.47
CA GLU A 53 9.10 -8.94 -0.35
C GLU A 53 8.90 -9.34 1.12
N THR A 54 10.00 -9.43 1.88
CA THR A 54 9.91 -9.70 3.33
C THR A 54 9.14 -8.61 4.06
N CYS A 55 9.36 -7.35 3.66
CA CYS A 55 8.64 -6.22 4.22
C CYS A 55 7.13 -6.36 4.02
N ILE A 56 6.66 -6.61 2.81
CA ILE A 56 5.21 -6.65 2.55
C ILE A 56 4.54 -7.82 3.28
N GLU A 57 5.19 -8.98 3.37
CA GLU A 57 4.66 -10.11 4.13
C GLU A 57 4.57 -9.79 5.62
N ARG A 58 5.59 -9.13 6.19
CA ARG A 58 5.60 -8.67 7.59
C ARG A 58 4.52 -7.63 7.86
N GLU A 59 4.42 -6.59 7.03
CA GLU A 59 3.43 -5.51 7.19
C GLU A 59 1.99 -6.05 7.12
N ILE A 60 1.70 -6.95 6.16
CA ILE A 60 0.38 -7.56 6.07
C ILE A 60 0.08 -8.37 7.33
N TYR A 61 1.02 -9.15 7.83
CA TYR A 61 0.83 -9.90 9.05
C TYR A 61 0.59 -8.99 10.28
N GLU A 62 1.42 -7.96 10.45
CA GLU A 62 1.30 -7.01 11.55
C GLU A 62 -0.07 -6.30 11.51
N GLU A 63 -0.47 -5.79 10.35
CA GLU A 63 -1.69 -5.01 10.19
C GLU A 63 -2.98 -5.85 10.19
N THR A 64 -2.95 -7.05 9.61
CA THR A 64 -4.14 -7.84 9.33
C THR A 64 -4.24 -9.14 10.12
N GLY A 65 -3.13 -9.68 10.59
CA GLY A 65 -3.04 -11.02 11.18
C GLY A 65 -2.96 -12.16 10.17
N MET A 66 -3.04 -11.88 8.87
CA MET A 66 -2.97 -12.89 7.82
C MET A 66 -1.52 -13.20 7.42
N HIS A 67 -1.22 -14.48 7.25
CA HIS A 67 -0.01 -14.88 6.54
C HIS A 67 -0.27 -14.86 5.05
N THR A 68 0.61 -14.23 4.31
CA THR A 68 0.53 -14.11 2.85
C THR A 68 1.88 -14.45 2.23
N CYS A 69 1.86 -14.78 0.95
CA CYS A 69 3.07 -14.96 0.15
C CYS A 69 3.04 -14.02 -1.05
N VAL A 70 4.20 -13.50 -1.41
CA VAL A 70 4.34 -12.75 -2.66
C VAL A 70 4.10 -13.67 -3.85
N GLU A 71 3.16 -13.31 -4.72
CA GLU A 71 2.96 -13.98 -6.00
C GLU A 71 3.80 -13.33 -7.10
N ARG A 72 3.77 -12.00 -7.19
CA ARG A 72 4.57 -11.21 -8.13
C ARG A 72 4.66 -9.75 -7.75
N LEU A 73 5.72 -9.08 -8.18
CA LEU A 73 5.77 -7.62 -8.21
C LEU A 73 4.86 -7.13 -9.35
N ALA A 74 3.86 -6.34 -9.02
CA ALA A 74 2.86 -5.86 -9.96
C ALA A 74 3.10 -4.44 -10.43
N VAL A 75 3.50 -3.55 -9.51
CA VAL A 75 3.68 -2.12 -9.80
C VAL A 75 4.92 -1.58 -9.10
N ILE A 76 5.68 -0.75 -9.82
CA ILE A 76 6.64 0.19 -9.24
C ILE A 76 6.05 1.58 -9.43
N CYS A 77 5.85 2.31 -8.35
CA CYS A 77 5.32 3.67 -8.38
C CYS A 77 6.33 4.66 -7.81
N GLU A 78 6.71 5.65 -8.60
CA GLU A 78 7.37 6.85 -8.13
C GLU A 78 6.27 7.87 -7.82
N ASN A 79 6.10 8.22 -6.55
CA ASN A 79 4.98 9.04 -6.10
C ASN A 79 5.49 10.34 -5.48
N PHE A 80 5.01 11.46 -6.00
CA PHE A 80 5.37 12.81 -5.57
C PHE A 80 4.12 13.53 -5.10
N PHE A 81 4.11 13.99 -3.85
CA PHE A 81 2.94 14.63 -3.28
C PHE A 81 3.30 15.60 -2.14
N LYS A 82 2.40 16.50 -1.82
CA LYS A 82 2.46 17.29 -0.61
C LYS A 82 1.89 16.49 0.55
N GLY A 83 2.67 16.32 1.61
CA GLY A 83 2.22 15.62 2.82
C GLY A 83 1.03 16.34 3.48
N VAL A 84 0.07 15.55 3.94
CA VAL A 84 -1.12 16.06 4.64
C VAL A 84 -1.30 15.27 5.93
N GLY A 85 -1.23 15.99 7.05
CA GLY A 85 -1.42 15.42 8.38
C GLY A 85 -0.25 14.60 8.91
N GLY A 86 -0.21 14.40 10.22
CA GLY A 86 0.82 13.62 10.89
C GLY A 86 2.23 14.19 10.74
N ALA A 87 3.23 13.31 10.74
CA ALA A 87 4.64 13.67 10.69
C ALA A 87 5.11 14.27 9.35
N ILE A 88 4.34 14.07 8.29
CA ILE A 88 4.70 14.56 6.94
C ILE A 88 3.93 15.81 6.53
N ASP A 89 3.16 16.38 7.43
CA ASP A 89 2.30 17.54 7.11
C ASP A 89 3.12 18.71 6.56
N GLY A 90 2.74 19.14 5.34
CA GLY A 90 3.40 20.23 4.64
C GLY A 90 4.76 19.91 4.02
N LEU A 91 5.27 18.68 4.13
CA LEU A 91 6.52 18.26 3.49
C LEU A 91 6.33 17.95 2.00
N ASP A 92 7.38 18.16 1.22
CA ASP A 92 7.47 17.69 -0.16
C ASP A 92 7.91 16.23 -0.15
N CYS A 93 6.96 15.34 -0.42
CA CYS A 93 7.16 13.91 -0.30
C CYS A 93 7.53 13.29 -1.65
N HIS A 94 8.52 12.41 -1.62
CA HIS A 94 8.91 11.54 -2.72
C HIS A 94 9.02 10.12 -2.18
N THR A 95 8.19 9.23 -2.69
CA THR A 95 8.26 7.80 -2.33
C THR A 95 8.56 6.94 -3.54
N ILE A 96 9.30 5.85 -3.31
CA ILE A 96 9.39 4.71 -4.23
C ILE A 96 8.58 3.60 -3.59
N GLU A 97 7.57 3.12 -4.30
CA GLU A 97 6.59 2.18 -3.78
C GLU A 97 6.54 0.93 -4.65
N PHE A 98 6.75 -0.25 -4.04
CA PHE A 98 6.63 -1.54 -4.69
C PHE A 98 5.31 -2.18 -4.27
N TYR A 99 4.42 -2.44 -5.24
CA TYR A 99 3.14 -3.09 -5.00
C TYR A 99 3.19 -4.53 -5.48
N TYR A 100 2.95 -5.42 -4.53
CA TYR A 100 2.98 -6.86 -4.76
C TYR A 100 1.57 -7.43 -4.84
N TYR A 101 1.33 -8.27 -5.84
CA TYR A 101 0.16 -9.13 -5.86
C TYR A 101 0.41 -10.28 -4.89
N MET A 102 -0.48 -10.42 -3.90
CA MET A 102 -0.30 -11.34 -2.78
C MET A 102 -1.21 -12.54 -2.91
N LYS A 103 -0.69 -13.70 -2.55
CA LYS A 103 -1.46 -14.93 -2.38
C LYS A 103 -1.78 -15.13 -0.91
N VAL A 104 -3.04 -15.43 -0.64
CA VAL A 104 -3.56 -15.71 0.69
C VAL A 104 -4.31 -17.03 0.66
N LEU A 105 -4.14 -17.86 1.70
CA LEU A 105 -4.89 -19.10 1.84
C LEU A 105 -6.24 -18.84 2.53
N ASP A 106 -7.25 -19.68 2.25
CA ASP A 106 -8.60 -19.52 2.82
C ASP A 106 -8.61 -19.56 4.36
N GLU A 107 -7.70 -20.34 4.96
CA GLU A 107 -7.52 -20.42 6.40
C GLU A 107 -6.98 -19.12 7.00
N ASP A 108 -6.07 -18.42 6.28
CA ASP A 108 -5.52 -17.14 6.72
C ASP A 108 -6.54 -16.01 6.56
N LEU A 109 -7.40 -16.06 5.54
CA LEU A 109 -8.48 -15.08 5.36
C LEU A 109 -9.40 -14.97 6.60
N LYS A 110 -9.61 -16.08 7.32
CA LYS A 110 -10.39 -16.10 8.55
C LYS A 110 -9.73 -15.38 9.72
N LEU A 111 -8.42 -15.17 9.65
CA LEU A 111 -7.63 -14.47 10.67
C LEU A 111 -7.63 -12.95 10.46
N CYS A 112 -8.13 -12.47 9.31
CA CYS A 112 -8.13 -11.05 8.98
C CYS A 112 -8.87 -10.25 10.06
N LYS A 113 -8.15 -9.34 10.68
CA LYS A 113 -8.69 -8.40 11.67
C LYS A 113 -9.68 -7.44 11.00
N ASN A 114 -10.47 -6.74 11.80
CA ASN A 114 -11.33 -5.65 11.33
C ASN A 114 -10.63 -4.28 11.35
N LYS A 115 -9.50 -4.19 12.06
CA LYS A 115 -8.71 -2.98 12.22
C LYS A 115 -7.24 -3.31 12.23
N THR A 116 -6.43 -2.37 11.75
CA THR A 116 -4.97 -2.39 11.90
C THR A 116 -4.57 -2.20 13.36
N ASP A 117 -3.31 -2.40 13.67
CA ASP A 117 -2.79 -2.17 15.03
C ASP A 117 -2.89 -0.68 15.44
N ASP A 118 -2.86 0.24 14.48
CA ASP A 118 -3.08 1.68 14.70
C ASP A 118 -4.56 2.07 14.77
N GLY A 119 -5.48 1.10 14.65
CA GLY A 119 -6.92 1.28 14.83
C GLY A 119 -7.67 1.73 13.57
N GLU A 120 -7.03 1.79 12.42
CA GLU A 120 -7.68 2.08 11.14
C GLU A 120 -8.49 0.89 10.65
N GLN A 121 -9.62 1.14 9.99
CA GLN A 121 -10.51 0.07 9.53
C GLN A 121 -9.93 -0.67 8.32
N LEU A 122 -9.98 -1.99 8.35
CA LEU A 122 -9.73 -2.86 7.20
C LEU A 122 -11.05 -3.10 6.47
N VAL A 123 -11.04 -2.86 5.16
CA VAL A 123 -12.25 -2.88 4.33
C VAL A 123 -12.03 -3.74 3.09
N TRP A 124 -12.83 -4.78 2.92
CA TRP A 124 -12.91 -5.57 1.69
C TRP A 124 -13.85 -4.85 0.71
N MET A 125 -13.27 -4.13 -0.23
CA MET A 125 -14.00 -3.32 -1.21
C MET A 125 -14.23 -4.11 -2.51
N PRO A 126 -15.49 -4.20 -3.01
CA PRO A 126 -15.75 -4.77 -4.33
C PRO A 126 -14.92 -4.08 -5.42
N LEU A 127 -14.36 -4.84 -6.35
CA LEU A 127 -13.49 -4.29 -7.41
C LEU A 127 -14.22 -3.24 -8.27
N GLU A 128 -15.52 -3.41 -8.50
CA GLU A 128 -16.35 -2.46 -9.25
C GLU A 128 -16.55 -1.12 -8.54
N GLU A 129 -16.34 -1.05 -7.22
CA GLU A 129 -16.48 0.18 -6.46
C GLU A 129 -15.21 1.03 -6.43
N ILE A 130 -14.03 0.43 -6.71
CA ILE A 130 -12.72 1.08 -6.57
C ILE A 130 -12.65 2.38 -7.36
N ALA A 131 -13.15 2.40 -8.60
CA ALA A 131 -13.12 3.59 -9.44
C ALA A 131 -13.90 4.78 -8.88
N SER A 132 -14.91 4.51 -8.03
CA SER A 132 -15.76 5.54 -7.41
C SER A 132 -15.24 6.07 -6.08
N LYS A 133 -14.19 5.47 -5.53
CA LYS A 133 -13.62 5.83 -4.22
C LYS A 133 -12.37 6.70 -4.38
N GLU A 134 -12.05 7.43 -3.33
CA GLU A 134 -10.75 8.11 -3.25
C GLU A 134 -9.71 7.10 -2.77
N ILE A 135 -8.82 6.71 -3.67
CA ILE A 135 -7.73 5.75 -3.41
C ILE A 135 -6.39 6.48 -3.53
N LYS A 136 -5.49 6.22 -2.61
CA LYS A 136 -4.11 6.74 -2.67
C LYS A 136 -3.10 5.58 -2.64
N PRO A 137 -2.11 5.57 -3.55
CA PRO A 137 -1.99 6.45 -4.72
C PRO A 137 -3.11 6.18 -5.75
N ALA A 138 -3.43 7.19 -6.58
CA ALA A 138 -4.60 7.15 -7.45
C ALA A 138 -4.49 6.20 -8.64
N PHE A 139 -3.29 5.78 -9.00
CA PHE A 139 -3.06 4.93 -10.17
C PHE A 139 -3.95 3.67 -10.18
N LEU A 140 -4.28 3.15 -9.00
CA LEU A 140 -5.07 1.93 -8.89
C LEU A 140 -6.48 2.09 -9.45
N LYS A 141 -7.09 3.26 -9.30
CA LYS A 141 -8.45 3.55 -9.81
C LYS A 141 -8.54 3.34 -11.33
N GLU A 142 -7.48 3.72 -12.04
CA GLU A 142 -7.44 3.68 -13.51
C GLU A 142 -6.84 2.37 -14.05
N ASN A 143 -6.03 1.69 -13.24
CA ASN A 143 -5.21 0.58 -13.69
C ASN A 143 -5.57 -0.77 -13.05
N ILE A 144 -6.62 -0.87 -12.25
CA ILE A 144 -6.93 -2.10 -11.49
C ILE A 144 -7.03 -3.34 -12.40
N SER A 145 -7.67 -3.23 -13.56
CA SER A 145 -7.80 -4.34 -14.51
C SER A 145 -6.43 -4.77 -15.05
N ASN A 146 -5.57 -3.81 -15.38
CA ASN A 146 -4.21 -4.08 -15.86
C ASN A 146 -3.37 -4.72 -14.75
N VAL A 147 -3.45 -4.18 -13.54
CA VAL A 147 -2.73 -4.72 -12.38
C VAL A 147 -3.12 -6.17 -12.09
N ILE A 148 -4.39 -6.52 -12.25
CA ILE A 148 -4.88 -7.90 -12.02
C ILE A 148 -4.48 -8.84 -13.17
N ASN A 149 -4.61 -8.40 -14.42
CA ASN A 149 -4.55 -9.26 -15.59
C ASN A 149 -3.18 -9.32 -16.26
N GLU A 150 -2.35 -8.28 -16.10
CA GLU A 150 -1.03 -8.25 -16.70
C GLU A 150 0.01 -8.96 -15.84
N LYS A 151 0.91 -9.69 -16.52
CA LYS A 151 2.03 -10.39 -15.86
C LYS A 151 3.28 -9.53 -15.75
N ASN A 152 3.36 -8.46 -16.55
CA ASN A 152 4.49 -7.54 -16.54
C ASN A 152 4.37 -6.53 -15.41
N ILE A 153 5.52 -6.08 -14.90
CA ILE A 153 5.58 -4.98 -13.93
C ILE A 153 5.15 -3.71 -14.63
N ILE A 154 4.20 -2.99 -14.02
CA ILE A 154 3.73 -1.69 -14.48
C ILE A 154 4.55 -0.62 -13.76
N HIS A 155 5.20 0.27 -14.50
CA HIS A 155 5.87 1.43 -13.93
C HIS A 155 4.97 2.66 -14.00
N ILE A 156 4.70 3.27 -12.86
CA ILE A 156 3.83 4.44 -12.71
C ILE A 156 4.65 5.60 -12.15
N ILE A 157 4.44 6.78 -12.73
CA ILE A 157 4.88 8.04 -12.15
C ILE A 157 3.64 8.82 -11.77
N GLU A 158 3.46 9.09 -10.49
CA GLU A 158 2.32 9.83 -9.97
C GLU A 158 2.79 11.14 -9.35
N GLU A 159 2.39 12.25 -9.97
CA GLU A 159 2.69 13.60 -9.50
C GLU A 159 1.41 14.27 -9.04
N ARG A 160 1.36 14.64 -7.77
CA ARG A 160 0.25 15.38 -7.20
C ARG A 160 0.77 16.66 -6.58
N ASP A 161 0.28 17.77 -7.08
CA ASP A 161 0.45 19.12 -6.54
C ASP A 161 1.82 19.40 -5.91
N ARG A 162 2.81 19.60 -6.78
CA ARG A 162 4.11 20.14 -6.38
C ARG A 162 4.02 21.62 -6.05
#